data_e42e452f743c352bb77b724e1b1b33d1
#
_entry.id   e42e452f743c352bb77b724e1b1b33d1
#
_cell.length_a   1.000
_cell.length_b   1.000
_cell.length_c   1.000
_cell.angle_alpha   90.00
_cell.angle_beta   90.00
_cell.angle_gamma   90.00
#
_symmetry.space_group_name_H-M   'P 1'
#
loop_
_entity.id
_entity.type
_entity.pdbx_description
1 polymer ?
#
loop_
_entity_poly.entity_id
_entity_poly.type
_entity_poly.pdbx_seq_one_letter_code
_entity_poly.pdbx_strand_id
1 'polypeptide(L)'
;MSMPGTVLITGTTSGVGLNATRALVNQGWTVITANRSPQRAAAAADELDLPKQRLQHVLMDLGDLDSVRRGVGALPDRLDAVVCNAAVYKPKLKQPERSPQGYEISMATNHLGHFLLVQLLLERLKTSAHPSRRVVILGTVTANSKELGGKIPIPAPADLGDLSGFDRGFLEPISMASGKAFKPGKAYKDSKLCNMITTQELHRRLHEETGITFTSLYPGCVADTPLFRNTPKAFQTIFPWFQKNITGGYVSQVLAGERVADVVANPDFAESGVHWSWGNRQKKDGEQFSQELSDKATDPVTARRVWELSMALVGLG
;
A
#
# COMPACT_ATOMS: atom_id res chain seq x y z
N MET A 1 -9.45 8.64 23.71
CA MET A 1 -8.13 8.14 23.32
C MET A 1 -8.30 6.72 22.82
N SER A 2 -7.72 6.37 21.67
CA SER A 2 -7.76 4.99 21.20
C SER A 2 -6.94 4.08 22.14
N MET A 3 -7.40 2.85 22.32
CA MET A 3 -6.63 1.84 23.04
C MET A 3 -5.41 1.44 22.18
N PRO A 4 -4.17 1.43 22.70
CA PRO A 4 -3.02 1.00 21.94
C PRO A 4 -3.07 -0.49 21.60
N GLY A 5 -2.73 -0.83 20.36
CA GLY A 5 -2.67 -2.19 19.84
C GLY A 5 -1.30 -2.56 19.29
N THR A 6 -1.28 -3.67 18.53
CA THR A 6 -0.11 -4.12 17.77
C THR A 6 -0.39 -4.00 16.27
N VAL A 7 0.46 -3.29 15.53
CA VAL A 7 0.31 -3.07 14.10
C VAL A 7 1.53 -3.53 13.32
N LEU A 8 1.31 -4.22 12.20
CA LEU A 8 2.33 -4.52 11.21
C LEU A 8 2.36 -3.43 10.13
N ILE A 9 3.53 -2.86 9.85
CA ILE A 9 3.70 -1.88 8.77
C ILE A 9 4.79 -2.37 7.81
N THR A 10 4.48 -2.42 6.52
CA THR A 10 5.46 -2.77 5.49
C THR A 10 6.20 -1.53 4.98
N GLY A 11 7.53 -1.65 4.71
CA GLY A 11 8.32 -0.59 4.09
C GLY A 11 8.56 0.62 4.99
N THR A 12 9.09 0.40 6.18
CA THR A 12 9.28 1.41 7.23
C THR A 12 10.70 1.99 7.30
N THR A 13 11.57 1.69 6.35
CA THR A 13 12.96 2.17 6.37
C THR A 13 13.15 3.61 5.88
N SER A 14 12.09 4.31 5.53
CA SER A 14 12.10 5.71 5.08
C SER A 14 10.69 6.22 4.80
N GLY A 15 10.56 7.53 4.60
CA GLY A 15 9.36 8.14 4.05
C GLY A 15 8.12 8.00 4.94
N VAL A 16 6.99 7.71 4.29
CA VAL A 16 5.68 7.61 4.97
C VAL A 16 5.68 6.51 6.03
N GLY A 17 6.20 5.31 5.70
CA GLY A 17 6.21 4.18 6.63
C GLY A 17 7.06 4.42 7.87
N LEU A 18 8.22 5.09 7.74
CA LEU A 18 9.07 5.48 8.87
C LEU A 18 8.33 6.43 9.82
N ASN A 19 7.70 7.47 9.26
CA ASN A 19 7.00 8.46 10.06
C ASN A 19 5.67 7.93 10.64
N ALA A 20 4.98 7.02 9.95
CA ALA A 20 3.84 6.29 10.50
C ALA A 20 4.23 5.42 11.70
N THR A 21 5.39 4.75 11.62
CA THR A 21 5.96 4.00 12.75
C THR A 21 6.19 4.92 13.95
N ARG A 22 6.85 6.07 13.73
CA ARG A 22 7.07 7.07 14.80
C ARG A 22 5.76 7.54 15.43
N ALA A 23 4.79 7.92 14.61
CA ALA A 23 3.52 8.44 15.08
C ALA A 23 2.74 7.40 15.91
N LEU A 24 2.66 6.15 15.45
CA LEU A 24 1.95 5.07 16.16
C LEU A 24 2.64 4.67 17.46
N VAL A 25 3.99 4.59 17.49
CA VAL A 25 4.70 4.32 18.75
C VAL A 25 4.49 5.45 19.76
N ASN A 26 4.49 6.70 19.32
CA ASN A 26 4.20 7.87 20.19
C ASN A 26 2.75 7.86 20.72
N GLN A 27 1.82 7.25 20.00
CA GLN A 27 0.44 7.00 20.45
C GLN A 27 0.32 5.75 21.33
N GLY A 28 1.44 5.08 21.66
CA GLY A 28 1.51 3.92 22.52
C GLY A 28 1.35 2.56 21.84
N TRP A 29 1.23 2.51 20.52
CA TRP A 29 1.16 1.26 19.77
C TRP A 29 2.48 0.49 19.79
N THR A 30 2.39 -0.83 19.71
CA THR A 30 3.53 -1.68 19.36
C THR A 30 3.56 -1.83 17.84
N VAL A 31 4.68 -1.47 17.21
CA VAL A 31 4.83 -1.52 15.76
C VAL A 31 5.78 -2.64 15.36
N ILE A 32 5.32 -3.53 14.51
CA ILE A 32 6.14 -4.53 13.84
C ILE A 32 6.49 -4.00 12.46
N THR A 33 7.76 -3.77 12.21
CA THR A 33 8.26 -3.24 10.93
C THR A 33 8.66 -4.39 10.02
N ALA A 34 8.02 -4.49 8.84
CA ALA A 34 8.35 -5.50 7.83
C ALA A 34 9.18 -4.88 6.70
N ASN A 35 10.44 -5.31 6.58
CA ASN A 35 11.40 -4.78 5.62
C ASN A 35 12.27 -5.87 5.02
N ARG A 36 12.74 -5.67 3.76
CA ARG A 36 13.57 -6.62 3.03
C ARG A 36 15.07 -6.56 3.35
N SER A 37 15.54 -5.50 3.98
CA SER A 37 16.97 -5.29 4.30
C SER A 37 17.14 -5.11 5.80
N PRO A 38 17.81 -6.05 6.48
CA PRO A 38 18.09 -5.94 7.91
C PRO A 38 18.92 -4.70 8.26
N GLN A 39 19.91 -4.38 7.40
CA GLN A 39 20.79 -3.22 7.61
C GLN A 39 20.01 -1.90 7.58
N ARG A 40 19.10 -1.75 6.60
CA ARG A 40 18.27 -0.55 6.50
C ARG A 40 17.21 -0.48 7.60
N ALA A 41 16.73 -1.63 8.07
CA ALA A 41 15.82 -1.69 9.20
C ALA A 41 16.51 -1.26 10.50
N ALA A 42 17.74 -1.72 10.74
CA ALA A 42 18.55 -1.30 11.89
C ALA A 42 18.82 0.21 11.86
N ALA A 43 19.27 0.75 10.72
CA ALA A 43 19.51 2.18 10.56
C ALA A 43 18.23 3.01 10.79
N ALA A 44 17.08 2.53 10.34
CA ALA A 44 15.80 3.20 10.57
C ALA A 44 15.37 3.14 12.05
N ALA A 45 15.63 2.04 12.74
CA ALA A 45 15.38 1.92 14.17
C ALA A 45 16.25 2.89 15.00
N ASP A 46 17.50 3.04 14.62
CA ASP A 46 18.43 4.00 15.24
C ASP A 46 17.98 5.46 14.96
N GLU A 47 17.56 5.76 13.73
CA GLU A 47 17.01 7.09 13.37
C GLU A 47 15.74 7.43 14.15
N LEU A 48 14.88 6.44 14.39
CA LEU A 48 13.63 6.64 15.11
C LEU A 48 13.84 6.94 16.58
N ASP A 49 14.88 6.37 17.20
CA ASP A 49 15.20 6.49 18.64
C ASP A 49 13.96 6.24 19.53
N LEU A 50 13.23 5.16 19.24
CA LEU A 50 12.00 4.81 19.91
C LEU A 50 12.21 3.71 20.95
N PRO A 51 11.32 3.56 21.96
CA PRO A 51 11.39 2.49 22.94
C PRO A 51 11.43 1.10 22.27
N LYS A 52 12.53 0.35 22.48
CA LYS A 52 12.76 -0.96 21.84
C LYS A 52 11.66 -1.98 22.12
N GLN A 53 11.00 -1.91 23.27
CA GLN A 53 9.88 -2.78 23.64
C GLN A 53 8.63 -2.54 22.79
N ARG A 54 8.54 -1.40 22.08
CA ARG A 54 7.42 -1.06 21.19
C ARG A 54 7.77 -1.18 19.71
N LEU A 55 9.00 -1.56 19.38
CA LEU A 55 9.48 -1.68 18.01
C LEU A 55 10.06 -3.06 17.78
N GLN A 56 9.39 -3.85 16.94
CA GLN A 56 9.85 -5.16 16.51
C GLN A 56 10.18 -5.12 15.02
N HIS A 57 11.00 -6.05 14.55
CA HIS A 57 11.35 -6.13 13.14
C HIS A 57 11.18 -7.56 12.62
N VAL A 58 10.63 -7.69 11.43
CA VAL A 58 10.56 -8.93 10.66
C VAL A 58 11.16 -8.73 9.28
N LEU A 59 11.97 -9.70 8.86
CA LEU A 59 12.50 -9.72 7.50
C LEU A 59 11.43 -10.20 6.54
N MET A 60 11.08 -9.36 5.54
CA MET A 60 10.05 -9.68 4.56
C MET A 60 10.30 -8.90 3.26
N ASP A 61 10.52 -9.61 2.15
CA ASP A 61 10.51 -9.05 0.81
C ASP A 61 9.17 -9.34 0.16
N LEU A 62 8.38 -8.30 -0.06
CA LEU A 62 7.06 -8.42 -0.71
C LEU A 62 7.16 -8.79 -2.20
N GLY A 63 8.31 -8.63 -2.82
CA GLY A 63 8.56 -9.10 -4.18
C GLY A 63 8.82 -10.60 -4.27
N ASP A 64 8.93 -11.30 -3.14
CA ASP A 64 9.12 -12.75 -3.03
C ASP A 64 8.03 -13.35 -2.14
N LEU A 65 7.09 -14.11 -2.72
CA LEU A 65 5.97 -14.71 -1.99
C LEU A 65 6.43 -15.69 -0.91
N ASP A 66 7.54 -16.38 -1.11
CA ASP A 66 8.09 -17.28 -0.09
C ASP A 66 8.68 -16.50 1.09
N SER A 67 9.28 -15.33 0.83
CA SER A 67 9.72 -14.41 1.89
C SER A 67 8.54 -13.88 2.70
N VAL A 68 7.40 -13.58 2.05
CA VAL A 68 6.16 -13.18 2.76
C VAL A 68 5.69 -14.29 3.69
N ARG A 69 5.63 -15.54 3.22
CA ARG A 69 5.21 -16.70 4.05
C ARG A 69 6.14 -16.91 5.25
N ARG A 70 7.45 -16.88 5.03
CA ARG A 70 8.45 -16.97 6.12
C ARG A 70 8.30 -15.83 7.12
N GLY A 71 8.13 -14.60 6.62
CA GLY A 71 7.95 -13.42 7.47
C GLY A 71 6.69 -13.50 8.34
N VAL A 72 5.58 -13.97 7.77
CA VAL A 72 4.33 -14.21 8.53
C VAL A 72 4.52 -15.26 9.62
N GLY A 73 5.27 -16.34 9.35
CA GLY A 73 5.61 -17.36 10.34
C GLY A 73 6.43 -16.85 11.53
N ALA A 74 7.15 -15.74 11.36
CA ALA A 74 7.95 -15.11 12.42
C ALA A 74 7.19 -14.03 13.23
N LEU A 75 5.94 -13.71 12.85
CA LEU A 75 5.13 -12.72 13.56
C LEU A 75 4.52 -13.28 14.85
N PRO A 76 4.33 -12.43 15.89
CA PRO A 76 3.59 -12.84 17.07
C PRO A 76 2.12 -13.15 16.74
N ASP A 77 1.47 -13.92 17.62
CA ASP A 77 0.07 -14.28 17.43
C ASP A 77 -0.88 -13.08 17.52
N ARG A 78 -0.54 -12.11 18.36
CA ARG A 78 -1.37 -10.90 18.51
C ARG A 78 -1.05 -9.89 17.41
N LEU A 79 -2.05 -9.55 16.64
CA LEU A 79 -2.01 -8.49 15.62
C LEU A 79 -3.38 -7.82 15.53
N ASP A 80 -3.40 -6.52 15.64
CA ASP A 80 -4.63 -5.73 15.68
C ASP A 80 -4.84 -4.92 14.39
N ALA A 81 -3.75 -4.56 13.70
CA ALA A 81 -3.84 -3.85 12.42
C ALA A 81 -2.69 -4.20 11.46
N VAL A 82 -2.93 -4.00 10.17
CA VAL A 82 -1.93 -4.16 9.09
C VAL A 82 -1.95 -2.93 8.20
N VAL A 83 -0.77 -2.37 7.92
CA VAL A 83 -0.57 -1.27 6.97
C VAL A 83 0.29 -1.75 5.80
N CYS A 84 -0.34 -1.91 4.65
CA CYS A 84 0.29 -2.24 3.37
C CYS A 84 0.86 -0.97 2.72
N ASN A 85 2.00 -0.48 3.23
CA ASN A 85 2.61 0.78 2.81
C ASN A 85 3.71 0.62 1.75
N ALA A 86 4.50 -0.44 1.81
CA ALA A 86 5.63 -0.63 0.89
C ALA A 86 5.23 -0.52 -0.58
N ALA A 87 6.07 0.13 -1.38
CA ALA A 87 5.87 0.17 -2.82
C ALA A 87 7.20 0.33 -3.58
N VAL A 88 7.21 -0.16 -4.80
CA VAL A 88 8.26 0.09 -5.78
C VAL A 88 7.69 0.87 -6.96
N TYR A 89 8.44 1.86 -7.42
CA TYR A 89 8.16 2.65 -8.62
C TYR A 89 9.44 2.76 -9.43
N LYS A 90 9.47 2.13 -10.61
CA LYS A 90 10.67 2.00 -11.45
C LYS A 90 10.42 2.54 -12.87
N PRO A 91 10.16 3.84 -13.04
CA PRO A 91 9.70 4.42 -14.31
C PRO A 91 10.77 4.40 -15.44
N LYS A 92 12.04 4.15 -15.11
CA LYS A 92 13.15 4.11 -16.09
C LYS A 92 13.41 2.74 -16.69
N LEU A 93 12.71 1.70 -16.23
CA LEU A 93 12.91 0.35 -16.76
C LEU A 93 12.53 0.33 -18.26
N LYS A 94 13.39 -0.25 -19.07
CA LYS A 94 13.13 -0.51 -20.50
C LYS A 94 12.49 -1.89 -20.71
N GLN A 95 12.79 -2.82 -19.80
CA GLN A 95 12.27 -4.19 -19.76
C GLN A 95 11.69 -4.46 -18.37
N PRO A 96 10.73 -5.36 -18.23
CA PRO A 96 10.19 -5.73 -16.93
C PRO A 96 11.26 -6.39 -16.07
N GLU A 97 11.40 -5.94 -14.84
CA GLU A 97 12.09 -6.68 -13.79
C GLU A 97 11.10 -7.67 -13.18
N ARG A 98 11.55 -8.89 -12.89
CA ARG A 98 10.69 -9.96 -12.42
C ARG A 98 11.02 -10.40 -11.00
N SER A 99 10.00 -10.80 -10.28
CA SER A 99 10.09 -11.46 -8.98
C SER A 99 10.66 -12.88 -9.12
N PRO A 100 11.05 -13.55 -8.02
CA PRO A 100 11.43 -14.97 -8.06
C PRO A 100 10.35 -15.88 -8.68
N GLN A 101 9.08 -15.53 -8.52
CA GLN A 101 7.95 -16.28 -9.11
C GLN A 101 7.65 -15.87 -10.56
N GLY A 102 8.45 -14.98 -11.16
CA GLY A 102 8.33 -14.55 -12.56
C GLY A 102 7.39 -13.37 -12.81
N TYR A 103 6.74 -12.80 -11.79
CA TYR A 103 5.80 -11.69 -11.93
C TYR A 103 6.52 -10.36 -12.13
N GLU A 104 5.89 -9.41 -12.86
CA GLU A 104 6.42 -8.04 -12.98
C GLU A 104 6.54 -7.42 -11.58
N ILE A 105 7.67 -6.77 -11.31
CA ILE A 105 8.09 -6.41 -9.95
C ILE A 105 7.15 -5.42 -9.25
N SER A 106 6.48 -4.51 -9.98
CA SER A 106 5.50 -3.60 -9.37
C SER A 106 4.23 -4.37 -8.98
N MET A 107 3.77 -5.29 -9.83
CA MET A 107 2.62 -6.14 -9.54
C MET A 107 2.94 -7.11 -8.40
N ALA A 108 4.12 -7.74 -8.43
CA ALA A 108 4.58 -8.63 -7.37
C ALA A 108 4.64 -7.93 -6.01
N THR A 109 5.35 -6.81 -5.92
CA THR A 109 5.63 -6.13 -4.65
C THR A 109 4.43 -5.35 -4.12
N ASN A 110 3.80 -4.53 -5.00
CA ASN A 110 2.78 -3.59 -4.55
C ASN A 110 1.42 -4.26 -4.34
N HIS A 111 1.12 -5.32 -5.12
CA HIS A 111 -0.17 -6.01 -5.06
C HIS A 111 -0.06 -7.43 -4.53
N LEU A 112 0.54 -8.38 -5.25
CA LEU A 112 0.48 -9.80 -4.90
C LEU A 112 1.10 -10.11 -3.53
N GLY A 113 2.25 -9.50 -3.21
CA GLY A 113 2.89 -9.64 -1.89
C GLY A 113 2.02 -9.13 -0.75
N HIS A 114 1.38 -7.98 -0.91
CA HIS A 114 0.44 -7.46 0.07
C HIS A 114 -0.86 -8.25 0.13
N PHE A 115 -1.37 -8.70 -1.01
CA PHE A 115 -2.53 -9.56 -1.08
C PHE A 115 -2.30 -10.85 -0.28
N LEU A 116 -1.19 -11.54 -0.55
CA LEU A 116 -0.80 -12.73 0.22
C LEU A 116 -0.64 -12.44 1.71
N LEU A 117 0.05 -11.34 2.05
CA LEU A 117 0.25 -10.93 3.44
C LEU A 117 -1.08 -10.78 4.18
N VAL A 118 -2.02 -10.05 3.60
CA VAL A 118 -3.35 -9.84 4.20
C VAL A 118 -4.09 -11.15 4.36
N GLN A 119 -4.13 -12.01 3.32
CA GLN A 119 -4.80 -13.31 3.39
C GLN A 119 -4.25 -14.19 4.53
N LEU A 120 -2.93 -14.25 4.68
CA LEU A 120 -2.28 -15.04 5.74
C LEU A 120 -2.50 -14.47 7.15
N LEU A 121 -2.86 -13.21 7.28
CA LEU A 121 -3.06 -12.54 8.57
C LEU A 121 -4.53 -12.41 8.99
N LEU A 122 -5.48 -12.77 8.12
CA LEU A 122 -6.92 -12.62 8.42
C LEU A 122 -7.32 -13.31 9.71
N GLU A 123 -6.89 -14.53 9.95
CA GLU A 123 -7.25 -15.28 11.17
C GLU A 123 -6.71 -14.60 12.45
N ARG A 124 -5.49 -14.05 12.41
CA ARG A 124 -4.93 -13.29 13.54
C ARG A 124 -5.73 -12.02 13.81
N LEU A 125 -6.17 -11.31 12.76
CA LEU A 125 -7.01 -10.14 12.89
C LEU A 125 -8.42 -10.49 13.40
N LYS A 126 -9.01 -11.60 12.94
CA LYS A 126 -10.32 -12.07 13.40
C LYS A 126 -10.32 -12.38 14.91
N THR A 127 -9.25 -12.99 15.40
CA THR A 127 -9.12 -13.38 16.82
C THR A 127 -8.69 -12.23 17.73
N SER A 128 -8.31 -11.08 17.17
CA SER A 128 -7.99 -9.89 17.97
C SER A 128 -9.22 -9.34 18.69
N ALA A 129 -9.07 -9.03 19.97
CA ALA A 129 -10.08 -8.35 20.78
C ALA A 129 -10.01 -6.80 20.68
N HIS A 130 -9.11 -6.27 19.84
CA HIS A 130 -8.94 -4.83 19.70
C HIS A 130 -10.13 -4.20 18.97
N PRO A 131 -10.70 -3.08 19.45
CA PRO A 131 -11.87 -2.46 18.83
C PRO A 131 -11.58 -1.88 17.43
N SER A 132 -10.33 -1.52 17.13
CA SER A 132 -9.89 -0.98 15.84
C SER A 132 -9.09 -2.01 15.05
N ARG A 133 -9.71 -3.17 14.72
CA ARG A 133 -9.08 -4.14 13.83
C ARG A 133 -9.11 -3.63 12.40
N ARG A 134 -7.93 -3.38 11.79
CA ARG A 134 -7.87 -2.69 10.51
C ARG A 134 -6.84 -3.25 9.55
N VAL A 135 -7.21 -3.23 8.27
CA VAL A 135 -6.29 -3.38 7.13
C VAL A 135 -6.32 -2.08 6.33
N VAL A 136 -5.18 -1.39 6.29
CA VAL A 136 -5.00 -0.15 5.55
C VAL A 136 -4.07 -0.39 4.37
N ILE A 137 -4.55 -0.22 3.14
CA ILE A 137 -3.75 -0.44 1.92
C ILE A 137 -3.47 0.91 1.26
N LEU A 138 -2.18 1.28 1.12
CA LEU A 138 -1.83 2.53 0.46
C LEU A 138 -2.11 2.46 -1.06
N GLY A 139 -3.04 3.32 -1.47
CA GLY A 139 -3.38 3.60 -2.86
C GLY A 139 -2.56 4.73 -3.48
N THR A 140 -3.07 5.33 -4.53
CA THR A 140 -2.52 6.54 -5.17
C THR A 140 -3.59 7.25 -5.99
N VAL A 141 -3.59 8.58 -5.97
CA VAL A 141 -4.46 9.38 -6.85
C VAL A 141 -4.26 9.07 -8.34
N THR A 142 -3.07 8.61 -8.73
CA THR A 142 -2.78 8.33 -10.15
C THR A 142 -3.45 7.05 -10.69
N ALA A 143 -4.01 6.23 -9.82
CA ALA A 143 -4.78 5.05 -10.19
C ALA A 143 -6.30 5.26 -10.08
N ASN A 144 -6.74 6.38 -9.51
CA ASN A 144 -8.17 6.72 -9.33
C ASN A 144 -8.60 7.81 -10.33
N SER A 145 -9.35 7.46 -11.37
CA SER A 145 -9.80 8.42 -12.38
C SER A 145 -10.85 9.43 -11.89
N LYS A 146 -11.41 9.26 -10.72
CA LYS A 146 -12.25 10.27 -10.06
C LYS A 146 -11.42 11.43 -9.50
N GLU A 147 -10.14 11.20 -9.22
CA GLU A 147 -9.20 12.21 -8.74
C GLU A 147 -8.39 12.84 -9.89
N LEU A 148 -7.94 14.09 -9.72
CA LEU A 148 -7.19 14.81 -10.76
C LEU A 148 -5.93 14.05 -11.20
N GLY A 149 -5.19 13.45 -10.27
CA GLY A 149 -3.98 12.66 -10.59
C GLY A 149 -4.25 11.48 -11.52
N GLY A 150 -5.40 10.83 -11.38
CA GLY A 150 -5.83 9.71 -12.21
C GLY A 150 -6.31 10.12 -13.61
N LYS A 151 -6.71 11.38 -13.77
CA LYS A 151 -7.10 11.96 -15.07
C LYS A 151 -5.89 12.29 -15.94
N ILE A 152 -4.68 12.33 -15.37
CA ILE A 152 -3.45 12.62 -16.12
C ILE A 152 -2.99 11.35 -16.88
N PRO A 153 -3.00 11.34 -18.22
CA PRO A 153 -2.75 10.13 -19.02
C PRO A 153 -1.26 9.80 -19.23
N ILE A 154 -0.38 10.22 -18.32
CA ILE A 154 1.07 10.04 -18.45
C ILE A 154 1.57 9.04 -17.40
N PRO A 155 2.27 7.95 -17.79
CA PRO A 155 2.56 7.50 -19.18
C PRO A 155 1.32 6.87 -19.86
N ALA A 156 0.32 6.48 -19.12
CA ALA A 156 -0.99 6.00 -19.51
C ALA A 156 -1.90 5.94 -18.27
N PRO A 157 -3.24 5.98 -18.40
CA PRO A 157 -4.14 5.78 -17.28
C PRO A 157 -3.99 4.35 -16.71
N ALA A 158 -4.35 4.17 -15.43
CA ALA A 158 -4.51 2.85 -14.85
C ALA A 158 -5.63 2.10 -15.57
N ASP A 159 -5.34 0.89 -16.02
CA ASP A 159 -6.29 0.06 -16.75
C ASP A 159 -5.80 -1.39 -16.84
N LEU A 160 -6.56 -2.31 -16.31
CA LEU A 160 -6.21 -3.73 -16.30
C LEU A 160 -6.59 -4.43 -17.62
N GLY A 161 -7.33 -3.74 -18.51
CA GLY A 161 -7.82 -4.30 -19.75
C GLY A 161 -8.78 -5.47 -19.51
N ASP A 162 -8.63 -6.51 -20.30
CA ASP A 162 -9.37 -7.78 -20.19
C ASP A 162 -8.76 -8.78 -19.20
N LEU A 163 -7.75 -8.35 -18.43
CA LEU A 163 -7.00 -9.19 -17.49
C LEU A 163 -6.20 -10.34 -18.14
N SER A 164 -6.01 -10.34 -19.46
CA SER A 164 -5.35 -11.43 -20.17
C SER A 164 -3.92 -11.72 -19.70
N GLY A 165 -3.22 -10.71 -19.17
CA GLY A 165 -1.90 -10.89 -18.57
C GLY A 165 -1.97 -11.55 -17.19
N PHE A 166 -2.99 -11.23 -16.40
CA PHE A 166 -3.29 -11.91 -15.14
C PHE A 166 -3.65 -13.37 -15.38
N ASP A 167 -4.57 -13.66 -16.30
CA ASP A 167 -5.00 -15.00 -16.65
C ASP A 167 -3.82 -15.92 -17.05
N ARG A 168 -2.83 -15.34 -17.75
CA ARG A 168 -1.61 -16.05 -18.17
C ARG A 168 -0.50 -16.02 -17.12
N GLY A 169 -0.81 -15.60 -15.88
CA GLY A 169 0.13 -15.63 -14.77
C GLY A 169 1.37 -14.77 -14.95
N PHE A 170 1.29 -13.72 -15.78
CA PHE A 170 2.44 -12.88 -16.15
C PHE A 170 3.65 -13.64 -16.71
N LEU A 171 3.44 -14.85 -17.25
CA LEU A 171 4.51 -15.65 -17.84
C LEU A 171 5.15 -14.90 -19.00
N GLU A 172 6.47 -14.99 -19.10
CA GLU A 172 7.24 -14.32 -20.14
C GLU A 172 6.71 -14.66 -21.55
N PRO A 173 6.58 -13.69 -22.46
CA PRO A 173 7.00 -12.27 -22.36
C PRO A 173 5.98 -11.32 -21.70
N ILE A 174 4.90 -11.81 -21.16
CA ILE A 174 3.81 -11.01 -20.61
C ILE A 174 4.21 -10.41 -19.26
N SER A 175 3.97 -9.10 -19.09
CA SER A 175 4.35 -8.39 -17.87
C SER A 175 3.29 -7.38 -17.40
N MET A 176 2.28 -7.08 -18.23
CA MET A 176 1.19 -6.16 -17.88
C MET A 176 -0.10 -6.93 -17.64
N ALA A 177 -0.94 -6.48 -16.72
CA ALA A 177 -2.23 -7.07 -16.41
C ALA A 177 -3.12 -7.24 -17.66
N SER A 178 -3.07 -6.28 -18.57
CA SER A 178 -3.79 -6.28 -19.84
C SER A 178 -3.15 -7.14 -20.94
N GLY A 179 -2.07 -7.86 -20.68
CA GLY A 179 -1.31 -8.59 -21.70
C GLY A 179 -0.58 -7.73 -22.75
N LYS A 180 -0.69 -6.41 -22.68
CA LYS A 180 -0.08 -5.47 -23.62
C LYS A 180 1.41 -5.25 -23.34
N ALA A 181 2.09 -4.54 -24.24
CA ALA A 181 3.51 -4.19 -24.13
C ALA A 181 3.82 -3.46 -22.80
N PHE A 182 5.01 -3.74 -22.24
CA PHE A 182 5.46 -3.20 -20.97
C PHE A 182 5.53 -1.67 -20.97
N LYS A 183 4.94 -1.05 -19.94
CA LYS A 183 5.03 0.39 -19.66
C LYS A 183 5.27 0.57 -18.15
N PRO A 184 6.50 0.92 -17.72
CA PRO A 184 6.89 0.87 -16.31
C PRO A 184 6.04 1.75 -15.39
N GLY A 185 5.74 2.98 -15.80
CA GLY A 185 4.88 3.87 -15.00
C GLY A 185 3.42 3.40 -14.94
N LYS A 186 2.93 2.73 -15.99
CA LYS A 186 1.61 2.12 -15.99
C LYS A 186 1.56 0.88 -15.10
N ALA A 187 2.62 0.04 -15.09
CA ALA A 187 2.69 -1.13 -14.21
C ALA A 187 2.50 -0.74 -12.74
N TYR A 188 3.11 0.36 -12.29
CA TYR A 188 2.86 0.92 -10.97
C TYR A 188 1.39 1.32 -10.76
N LYS A 189 0.80 2.08 -11.71
CA LYS A 189 -0.60 2.52 -11.60
C LYS A 189 -1.56 1.33 -11.57
N ASP A 190 -1.33 0.32 -12.42
CA ASP A 190 -2.13 -0.90 -12.46
C ASP A 190 -2.06 -1.69 -11.15
N SER A 191 -0.86 -1.83 -10.56
CA SER A 191 -0.70 -2.49 -9.26
C SER A 191 -1.44 -1.76 -8.13
N LYS A 192 -1.50 -0.42 -8.19
CA LYS A 192 -2.24 0.39 -7.21
C LYS A 192 -3.76 0.37 -7.46
N LEU A 193 -4.20 0.22 -8.70
CA LEU A 193 -5.61 -0.05 -9.01
C LEU A 193 -6.05 -1.40 -8.43
N CYS A 194 -5.22 -2.44 -8.58
CA CYS A 194 -5.47 -3.74 -7.93
C CYS A 194 -5.58 -3.61 -6.40
N ASN A 195 -4.79 -2.76 -5.76
CA ASN A 195 -4.88 -2.52 -4.32
C ASN A 195 -6.23 -1.92 -3.91
N MET A 196 -6.77 -0.96 -4.69
CA MET A 196 -8.09 -0.37 -4.43
C MET A 196 -9.20 -1.42 -4.63
N ILE A 197 -9.13 -2.19 -5.72
CA ILE A 197 -10.04 -3.31 -5.99
C ILE A 197 -10.02 -4.31 -4.83
N THR A 198 -8.81 -4.72 -4.38
CA THR A 198 -8.66 -5.67 -3.26
C THR A 198 -9.27 -5.13 -1.98
N THR A 199 -9.14 -3.84 -1.69
CA THR A 199 -9.78 -3.23 -0.52
C THR A 199 -11.29 -3.36 -0.57
N GLN A 200 -11.91 -3.10 -1.74
CA GLN A 200 -13.36 -3.26 -1.93
C GLN A 200 -13.80 -4.71 -1.79
N GLU A 201 -13.04 -5.66 -2.35
CA GLU A 201 -13.34 -7.10 -2.22
C GLU A 201 -13.18 -7.62 -0.78
N LEU A 202 -12.17 -7.17 -0.06
CA LEU A 202 -12.00 -7.49 1.36
C LEU A 202 -13.17 -6.97 2.20
N HIS A 203 -13.59 -5.73 1.97
CA HIS A 203 -14.77 -5.15 2.63
C HIS A 203 -16.02 -5.98 2.32
N ARG A 204 -16.34 -6.18 1.04
CA ARG A 204 -17.54 -6.87 0.59
C ARG A 204 -17.63 -8.32 1.08
N ARG A 205 -16.48 -9.02 1.18
CA ARG A 205 -16.43 -10.45 1.54
C ARG A 205 -16.36 -10.70 3.04
N LEU A 206 -15.70 -9.79 3.78
CA LEU A 206 -15.25 -10.13 5.13
C LEU A 206 -15.68 -9.14 6.21
N HIS A 207 -16.04 -7.89 5.86
CA HIS A 207 -16.30 -6.88 6.88
C HIS A 207 -17.48 -7.25 7.78
N GLU A 208 -18.60 -7.64 7.20
CA GLU A 208 -19.83 -7.96 7.93
C GLU A 208 -19.63 -9.14 8.90
N GLU A 209 -18.93 -10.19 8.46
CA GLU A 209 -18.66 -11.38 9.26
C GLU A 209 -17.63 -11.13 10.37
N THR A 210 -16.58 -10.36 10.06
CA THR A 210 -15.40 -10.27 10.94
C THR A 210 -15.33 -9.00 11.77
N GLY A 211 -16.05 -7.95 11.38
CA GLY A 211 -15.93 -6.61 11.95
C GLY A 211 -14.56 -5.94 11.70
N ILE A 212 -13.70 -6.51 10.84
CA ILE A 212 -12.44 -5.89 10.44
C ILE A 212 -12.73 -4.73 9.48
N THR A 213 -12.13 -3.58 9.72
CA THR A 213 -12.22 -2.43 8.82
C THR A 213 -11.17 -2.54 7.72
N PHE A 214 -11.60 -2.49 6.46
CA PHE A 214 -10.75 -2.51 5.29
C PHE A 214 -10.81 -1.17 4.57
N THR A 215 -9.69 -0.47 4.46
CA THR A 215 -9.64 0.84 3.82
C THR A 215 -8.46 0.98 2.88
N SER A 216 -8.62 1.76 1.83
CA SER A 216 -7.49 2.25 1.05
C SER A 216 -7.17 3.69 1.42
N LEU A 217 -5.89 4.06 1.30
CA LEU A 217 -5.41 5.37 1.76
C LEU A 217 -4.45 6.01 0.77
N TYR A 218 -4.67 7.29 0.46
CA TYR A 218 -3.67 8.17 -0.13
C TYR A 218 -3.38 9.34 0.80
N PRO A 219 -2.22 9.36 1.48
CA PRO A 219 -1.93 10.35 2.53
C PRO A 219 -1.55 11.75 1.99
N GLY A 220 -1.54 11.92 0.67
CA GLY A 220 -1.15 13.15 -0.01
C GLY A 220 0.11 13.00 -0.87
N CYS A 221 0.48 14.06 -1.60
CA CYS A 221 1.64 14.05 -2.50
C CYS A 221 2.94 14.28 -1.73
N VAL A 222 3.59 13.19 -1.34
CA VAL A 222 4.90 13.22 -0.67
C VAL A 222 6.00 13.16 -1.73
N ALA A 223 6.24 14.30 -2.38
CA ALA A 223 7.07 14.38 -3.58
C ALA A 223 8.56 14.12 -3.35
N ASP A 224 9.04 14.21 -2.12
CA ASP A 224 10.44 14.05 -1.71
C ASP A 224 10.76 12.67 -1.09
N THR A 225 9.86 11.70 -1.24
CA THR A 225 10.12 10.35 -0.73
C THR A 225 11.10 9.56 -1.61
N PRO A 226 11.80 8.57 -1.01
CA PRO A 226 12.60 7.60 -1.77
C PRO A 226 11.83 6.77 -2.80
N LEU A 227 10.50 6.84 -2.84
CA LEU A 227 9.70 6.24 -3.92
C LEU A 227 10.14 6.76 -5.30
N PHE A 228 10.50 8.05 -5.38
CA PHE A 228 10.92 8.71 -6.62
C PHE A 228 12.42 8.61 -6.91
N ARG A 229 13.22 7.86 -6.11
CA ARG A 229 14.68 7.71 -6.31
C ARG A 229 15.08 7.20 -7.70
N ASN A 230 14.20 6.46 -8.37
CA ASN A 230 14.44 5.93 -9.72
C ASN A 230 13.91 6.85 -10.83
N THR A 231 13.44 8.06 -10.53
CA THR A 231 13.05 9.06 -11.52
C THR A 231 14.27 9.89 -11.98
N PRO A 232 14.20 10.65 -13.10
CA PRO A 232 15.26 11.59 -13.48
C PRO A 232 15.58 12.58 -12.35
N LYS A 233 16.87 12.96 -12.19
CA LYS A 233 17.28 13.92 -11.15
C LYS A 233 16.52 15.25 -11.25
N ALA A 234 16.34 15.77 -12.46
CA ALA A 234 15.54 16.98 -12.68
C ALA A 234 14.11 16.84 -12.14
N PHE A 235 13.46 15.69 -12.32
CA PHE A 235 12.14 15.43 -11.74
C PHE A 235 12.18 15.45 -10.21
N GLN A 236 13.19 14.82 -9.59
CA GLN A 236 13.34 14.78 -8.12
C GLN A 236 13.51 16.18 -7.51
N THR A 237 14.04 17.15 -8.26
CA THR A 237 14.21 18.55 -7.79
C THR A 237 13.00 19.40 -8.13
N ILE A 238 12.51 19.34 -9.38
CA ILE A 238 11.46 20.23 -9.86
C ILE A 238 10.08 19.81 -9.29
N PHE A 239 9.81 18.52 -9.19
CA PHE A 239 8.49 18.03 -8.79
C PHE A 239 8.10 18.43 -7.35
N PRO A 240 8.95 18.29 -6.32
CA PRO A 240 8.66 18.80 -4.98
C PRO A 240 8.45 20.31 -4.98
N TRP A 241 9.30 21.08 -5.70
CA TRP A 241 9.16 22.53 -5.80
C TRP A 241 7.81 22.91 -6.45
N PHE A 242 7.45 22.26 -7.56
CA PHE A 242 6.18 22.48 -8.26
C PHE A 242 4.97 22.16 -7.36
N GLN A 243 5.01 21.04 -6.67
CA GLN A 243 3.95 20.64 -5.74
C GLN A 243 3.82 21.63 -4.56
N LYS A 244 4.93 22.19 -4.09
CA LYS A 244 4.96 23.10 -2.96
C LYS A 244 4.53 24.52 -3.32
N ASN A 245 4.95 25.01 -4.50
CA ASN A 245 4.80 26.44 -4.84
C ASN A 245 3.70 26.72 -5.87
N ILE A 246 3.31 25.74 -6.69
CA ILE A 246 2.33 25.92 -7.77
C ILE A 246 1.01 25.21 -7.46
N THR A 247 1.04 23.91 -7.13
CA THR A 247 -0.22 23.15 -6.93
C THR A 247 -0.74 23.19 -5.51
N GLY A 248 0.11 23.52 -4.51
CA GLY A 248 -0.20 23.40 -3.10
C GLY A 248 -0.45 21.96 -2.63
N GLY A 249 -0.10 20.97 -3.47
CA GLY A 249 -0.37 19.54 -3.19
C GLY A 249 0.74 18.84 -2.40
N TYR A 250 1.84 19.53 -2.08
CA TYR A 250 2.95 18.95 -1.31
C TYR A 250 2.53 18.62 0.12
N VAL A 251 2.91 17.43 0.55
CA VAL A 251 2.75 16.96 1.94
C VAL A 251 4.11 16.50 2.45
N SER A 252 4.45 16.88 3.68
CA SER A 252 5.66 16.39 4.33
C SER A 252 5.55 14.89 4.63
N GLN A 253 6.70 14.20 4.71
CA GLN A 253 6.74 12.79 5.09
C GLN A 253 6.17 12.57 6.51
N VAL A 254 6.37 13.53 7.40
CA VAL A 254 5.85 13.50 8.78
C VAL A 254 4.32 13.54 8.76
N LEU A 255 3.71 14.56 8.12
CA LEU A 255 2.25 14.67 8.05
C LEU A 255 1.60 13.49 7.34
N ALA A 256 2.23 12.95 6.29
CA ALA A 256 1.73 11.75 5.63
C ALA A 256 1.78 10.52 6.55
N GLY A 257 2.83 10.40 7.37
CA GLY A 257 2.93 9.36 8.38
C GLY A 257 1.88 9.49 9.49
N GLU A 258 1.64 10.70 9.97
CA GLU A 258 0.58 11.01 10.94
C GLU A 258 -0.81 10.62 10.41
N ARG A 259 -1.12 10.94 9.15
CA ARG A 259 -2.38 10.53 8.50
C ARG A 259 -2.55 9.01 8.41
N VAL A 260 -1.45 8.28 8.15
CA VAL A 260 -1.48 6.81 8.22
C VAL A 260 -1.78 6.35 9.64
N ALA A 261 -1.14 6.95 10.64
CA ALA A 261 -1.38 6.61 12.05
C ALA A 261 -2.82 6.92 12.49
N ASP A 262 -3.37 8.03 12.04
CA ASP A 262 -4.77 8.40 12.31
C ASP A 262 -5.74 7.39 11.71
N VAL A 263 -5.55 7.00 10.44
CA VAL A 263 -6.40 5.99 9.81
C VAL A 263 -6.29 4.63 10.50
N VAL A 264 -5.18 4.32 11.17
CA VAL A 264 -5.01 3.10 11.97
C VAL A 264 -5.69 3.22 13.34
N ALA A 265 -5.49 4.34 14.05
CA ALA A 265 -5.77 4.43 15.47
C ALA A 265 -7.06 5.21 15.81
N ASN A 266 -7.42 6.22 15.01
CA ASN A 266 -8.55 7.09 15.32
C ASN A 266 -9.89 6.41 14.96
N PRO A 267 -10.86 6.36 15.90
CA PRO A 267 -12.21 5.84 15.66
C PRO A 267 -12.96 6.52 14.50
N ASP A 268 -12.68 7.78 14.22
CA ASP A 268 -13.32 8.53 13.14
C ASP A 268 -13.07 7.92 11.75
N PHE A 269 -12.02 7.11 11.59
CA PHE A 269 -11.70 6.36 10.38
C PHE A 269 -12.16 4.89 10.43
N ALA A 270 -13.16 4.56 11.25
CA ALA A 270 -13.64 3.17 11.41
C ALA A 270 -14.56 2.69 10.29
N GLU A 271 -14.88 3.52 9.30
CA GLU A 271 -15.73 3.14 8.17
C GLU A 271 -14.96 2.21 7.21
N SER A 272 -15.55 1.07 6.89
CA SER A 272 -14.95 0.07 6.01
C SER A 272 -15.39 0.24 4.56
N GLY A 273 -14.53 -0.12 3.60
CA GLY A 273 -14.77 0.04 2.17
C GLY A 273 -14.44 1.44 1.66
N VAL A 274 -14.00 2.36 2.50
CA VAL A 274 -13.70 3.74 2.14
C VAL A 274 -12.30 3.91 1.57
N HIS A 275 -12.17 4.82 0.60
CA HIS A 275 -10.89 5.35 0.15
C HIS A 275 -10.65 6.72 0.78
N TRP A 276 -9.81 6.77 1.80
CA TRP A 276 -9.37 8.01 2.42
C TRP A 276 -8.30 8.67 1.56
N SER A 277 -8.52 9.87 1.08
CA SER A 277 -7.59 10.55 0.18
C SER A 277 -7.40 12.02 0.51
N TRP A 278 -6.20 12.38 0.87
CA TRP A 278 -5.71 13.76 0.94
C TRP A 278 -5.08 14.18 -0.39
N GLY A 279 -5.83 13.98 -1.48
CA GLY A 279 -5.40 14.16 -2.87
C GLY A 279 -4.81 15.53 -3.19
N ASN A 280 -5.33 16.21 -4.21
CA ASN A 280 -4.73 17.44 -4.73
C ASN A 280 -5.06 18.70 -3.92
N ARG A 281 -5.89 18.62 -2.91
CA ARG A 281 -6.32 19.80 -2.15
C ARG A 281 -6.25 19.48 -0.68
N GLN A 282 -5.12 19.83 -0.10
CA GLN A 282 -4.87 19.70 1.32
C GLN A 282 -5.83 20.59 2.10
N LYS A 283 -6.79 20.02 2.77
CA LYS A 283 -7.45 20.72 3.85
C LYS A 283 -6.48 20.75 5.05
N LYS A 284 -6.25 21.93 5.60
CA LYS A 284 -5.20 22.16 6.60
C LYS A 284 -5.48 21.49 7.94
N ASP A 285 -6.72 21.18 8.23
CA ASP A 285 -7.18 20.92 9.60
C ASP A 285 -7.42 19.44 9.93
N GLY A 286 -6.79 18.50 9.20
CA GLY A 286 -6.89 17.09 9.54
C GLY A 286 -8.27 16.46 9.36
N GLU A 287 -9.19 17.18 8.69
CA GLU A 287 -10.53 16.66 8.40
C GLU A 287 -10.45 15.34 7.62
N GLN A 288 -11.30 14.42 7.97
CA GLN A 288 -11.54 13.20 7.22
C GLN A 288 -11.89 13.55 5.77
N PHE A 289 -11.29 12.83 4.86
CA PHE A 289 -11.47 13.07 3.44
C PHE A 289 -11.66 11.74 2.69
N SER A 290 -12.93 11.33 2.54
CA SER A 290 -13.27 10.19 1.69
C SER A 290 -13.36 10.61 0.23
N GLN A 291 -12.90 9.76 -0.68
CA GLN A 291 -13.00 9.93 -2.12
C GLN A 291 -13.75 8.77 -2.75
N GLU A 292 -14.58 9.10 -3.72
CA GLU A 292 -15.18 8.11 -4.60
C GLU A 292 -14.09 7.40 -5.43
N LEU A 293 -14.15 6.09 -5.46
CA LEU A 293 -13.29 5.29 -6.33
C LEU A 293 -13.80 5.30 -7.78
N SER A 294 -12.89 5.11 -8.73
CA SER A 294 -13.24 5.00 -10.14
C SER A 294 -14.07 3.76 -10.42
N ASP A 295 -14.91 3.82 -11.45
CA ASP A 295 -15.73 2.71 -11.91
C ASP A 295 -14.91 1.43 -12.13
N LYS A 296 -13.64 1.58 -12.59
CA LYS A 296 -12.69 0.46 -12.73
C LYS A 296 -12.31 -0.21 -11.41
N ALA A 297 -12.32 0.53 -10.31
CA ALA A 297 -12.01 0.00 -8.99
C ALA A 297 -13.25 -0.61 -8.30
N THR A 298 -14.45 -0.23 -8.72
CA THR A 298 -15.71 -0.65 -8.12
C THR A 298 -16.51 -1.62 -8.97
N ASP A 299 -16.11 -1.86 -10.24
CA ASP A 299 -16.76 -2.83 -11.12
C ASP A 299 -16.70 -4.25 -10.51
N PRO A 300 -17.87 -4.84 -10.15
CA PRO A 300 -17.90 -6.09 -9.40
C PRO A 300 -17.42 -7.30 -10.21
N VAL A 301 -17.50 -7.25 -11.53
CA VAL A 301 -17.04 -8.35 -12.40
C VAL A 301 -15.52 -8.37 -12.43
N THR A 302 -14.90 -7.22 -12.72
CA THR A 302 -13.45 -7.06 -12.70
C THR A 302 -12.90 -7.35 -11.31
N ALA A 303 -13.53 -6.86 -10.25
CA ALA A 303 -13.09 -7.03 -8.88
C ALA A 303 -13.07 -8.52 -8.47
N ARG A 304 -14.12 -9.26 -8.77
CA ARG A 304 -14.17 -10.72 -8.53
C ARG A 304 -13.05 -11.44 -9.29
N ARG A 305 -12.86 -11.09 -10.56
CA ARG A 305 -11.84 -11.73 -11.38
C ARG A 305 -10.42 -11.43 -10.91
N VAL A 306 -10.12 -10.18 -10.54
CA VAL A 306 -8.82 -9.81 -9.94
C VAL A 306 -8.58 -10.57 -8.64
N TRP A 307 -9.60 -10.74 -7.81
CA TRP A 307 -9.50 -11.52 -6.58
C TRP A 307 -9.17 -12.98 -6.85
N GLU A 308 -9.93 -13.66 -7.70
CA GLU A 308 -9.75 -15.07 -8.04
C GLU A 308 -8.35 -15.34 -8.63
N LEU A 309 -7.94 -14.49 -9.58
CA LEU A 309 -6.61 -14.59 -10.18
C LEU A 309 -5.49 -14.31 -9.18
N SER A 310 -5.67 -13.33 -8.28
CA SER A 310 -4.70 -13.06 -7.23
C SER A 310 -4.58 -14.24 -6.26
N MET A 311 -5.70 -14.87 -5.85
CA MET A 311 -5.70 -16.08 -5.02
C MET A 311 -4.90 -17.20 -5.70
N ALA A 312 -5.14 -17.46 -6.99
CA ALA A 312 -4.42 -18.48 -7.76
C ALA A 312 -2.91 -18.18 -7.85
N LEU A 313 -2.54 -16.93 -8.19
CA LEU A 313 -1.14 -16.52 -8.35
C LEU A 313 -0.34 -16.54 -7.04
N VAL A 314 -1.00 -16.34 -5.90
CA VAL A 314 -0.33 -16.46 -4.60
C VAL A 314 -0.43 -17.88 -4.00
N GLY A 315 -1.02 -18.84 -4.72
CA GLY A 315 -1.11 -20.23 -4.29
C GLY A 315 -2.08 -20.47 -3.14
N LEU A 316 -3.22 -19.76 -3.13
CA LEU A 316 -4.31 -19.90 -2.17
C LEU A 316 -5.66 -20.21 -2.86
N GLY A 317 -5.65 -20.38 -4.19
CA GLY A 317 -6.81 -20.72 -5.00
C GLY A 317 -7.02 -22.21 -5.17
#